data_6399dab1cdcca0e404e1261671322a00
#
_entry.id   6399dab1cdcca0e404e1261671322a00
#
_cell.length_a   1.000
_cell.length_b   1.000
_cell.length_c   1.000
_cell.angle_alpha   90.00
_cell.angle_beta   90.00
_cell.angle_gamma   90.00
#
_symmetry.space_group_name_H-M   'P 1'
#
loop_
_entity.id
_entity.type
_entity.pdbx_description
1 polymer ?
#
loop_
_entity_poly.entity_id
_entity_poly.type
_entity_poly.pdbx_seq_one_letter_code
_entity_poly.pdbx_strand_id
1 'polypeptide(L)'
;MNEYHFVTTWRVLGTTGEVADVLRNPLDLARWWPAVYLAVKELEPPDEQGLNQRVRLHTKGWLPYTLRWDLRVTSSRYPEHFAIEATGDFVGRGVWTFTQDGGFVNATYDWRIRAEKPLLKVLEPLMRPLLEANHRWAMKQGEESLKLELLRRRATTPEGYRDVPPPPGPIDYAAVGIVAGAGVLAAGLGYLVLRGRRRRARRARSER
;
A
#
# COMPACT_ATOMS: atom_id res chain seq x y z
N MET A 1 5.77 -14.92 -15.73
CA MET A 1 4.50 -14.78 -14.99
C MET A 1 4.70 -13.74 -13.92
N ASN A 2 3.93 -12.65 -13.98
CA ASN A 2 4.11 -11.44 -13.14
C ASN A 2 3.36 -11.63 -11.81
N GLU A 3 3.68 -12.69 -11.07
CA GLU A 3 3.09 -12.96 -9.77
C GLU A 3 3.98 -12.41 -8.66
N TYR A 4 3.33 -11.72 -7.72
CA TYR A 4 3.92 -11.21 -6.50
C TYR A 4 3.29 -11.93 -5.32
N HIS A 5 4.10 -12.37 -4.40
CA HIS A 5 3.67 -12.95 -3.13
C HIS A 5 4.32 -12.19 -2.00
N PHE A 6 3.49 -11.55 -1.19
CA PHE A 6 3.90 -10.79 -0.03
C PHE A 6 3.29 -11.39 1.22
N VAL A 7 4.10 -11.61 2.23
CA VAL A 7 3.62 -11.94 3.56
C VAL A 7 4.09 -10.84 4.51
N THR A 8 3.16 -10.19 5.17
CA THR A 8 3.45 -9.10 6.11
C THR A 8 2.73 -9.37 7.41
N THR A 9 3.44 -9.26 8.53
CA THR A 9 2.84 -9.39 9.87
C THR A 9 2.97 -8.06 10.60
N TRP A 10 1.84 -7.57 11.08
CA TRP A 10 1.74 -6.43 11.98
C TRP A 10 1.63 -6.94 13.42
N ARG A 11 2.29 -6.27 14.35
CA ARG A 11 2.16 -6.54 15.78
C ARG A 11 1.55 -5.32 16.46
N VAL A 12 0.31 -5.47 16.90
CA VAL A 12 -0.46 -4.36 17.48
C VAL A 12 -1.01 -4.73 18.85
N LEU A 13 -1.02 -3.78 19.76
CA LEU A 13 -1.60 -3.95 21.10
C LEU A 13 -3.12 -4.00 20.98
N GLY A 14 -3.75 -5.05 21.49
CA GLY A 14 -5.20 -5.22 21.49
C GLY A 14 -5.66 -6.67 21.48
N THR A 15 -6.94 -6.84 21.17
CA THR A 15 -7.57 -8.14 20.97
C THR A 15 -7.79 -8.44 19.50
N THR A 16 -7.88 -9.72 19.14
CA THR A 16 -8.19 -10.14 17.76
C THR A 16 -9.50 -9.54 17.26
N GLY A 17 -10.51 -9.40 18.14
CA GLY A 17 -11.78 -8.75 17.80
C GLY A 17 -11.60 -7.30 17.40
N GLU A 18 -10.89 -6.48 18.20
CA GLU A 18 -10.65 -5.07 17.91
C GLU A 18 -9.94 -4.88 16.56
N VAL A 19 -8.92 -5.72 16.28
CA VAL A 19 -8.15 -5.65 15.03
C VAL A 19 -9.00 -6.11 13.85
N ALA A 20 -9.73 -7.21 13.99
CA ALA A 20 -10.63 -7.72 12.96
C ALA A 20 -11.73 -6.71 12.62
N ASP A 21 -12.32 -6.04 13.61
CA ASP A 21 -13.38 -5.04 13.41
C ASP A 21 -12.94 -3.81 12.62
N VAL A 22 -11.65 -3.45 12.71
CA VAL A 22 -11.09 -2.38 11.85
C VAL A 22 -10.85 -2.89 10.44
N LEU A 23 -10.17 -4.02 10.30
CA LEU A 23 -9.68 -4.51 9.00
C LEU A 23 -10.78 -5.10 8.11
N ARG A 24 -11.85 -5.66 8.71
CA ARG A 24 -12.97 -6.25 7.97
C ARG A 24 -13.90 -5.24 7.30
N ASN A 25 -13.88 -3.97 7.74
CA ASN A 25 -14.74 -2.95 7.15
C ASN A 25 -14.00 -2.22 6.01
N PRO A 26 -14.18 -2.62 4.74
CA PRO A 26 -13.48 -2.00 3.64
C PRO A 26 -13.94 -0.55 3.37
N LEU A 27 -15.15 -0.16 3.80
CA LEU A 27 -15.68 1.18 3.59
C LEU A 27 -14.94 2.25 4.39
N ASP A 28 -14.34 1.87 5.52
CA ASP A 28 -13.57 2.77 6.38
C ASP A 28 -12.10 2.94 5.95
N LEU A 29 -11.61 2.16 4.98
CA LEU A 29 -10.19 2.16 4.59
C LEU A 29 -9.65 3.54 4.24
N ALA A 30 -10.41 4.35 3.51
CA ALA A 30 -9.98 5.71 3.15
C ALA A 30 -9.92 6.66 4.37
N ARG A 31 -10.67 6.37 5.43
CA ARG A 31 -10.68 7.17 6.66
C ARG A 31 -9.50 6.85 7.57
N TRP A 32 -9.25 5.57 7.83
CA TRP A 32 -8.22 5.20 8.80
C TRP A 32 -6.85 4.87 8.17
N TRP A 33 -6.81 4.56 6.86
CA TRP A 33 -5.56 4.30 6.11
C TRP A 33 -5.44 5.18 4.84
N PRO A 34 -5.55 6.52 4.97
CA PRO A 34 -5.59 7.44 3.84
C PRO A 34 -4.27 7.52 3.06
N ALA A 35 -3.14 7.12 3.65
CA ALA A 35 -1.86 7.06 2.94
C ALA A 35 -1.92 6.18 1.68
N VAL A 36 -2.78 5.16 1.68
CA VAL A 36 -2.89 4.17 0.61
C VAL A 36 -4.26 4.22 -0.08
N TYR A 37 -5.34 4.33 0.67
CA TYR A 37 -6.70 4.31 0.14
C TYR A 37 -7.22 5.74 -0.03
N LEU A 38 -7.25 6.21 -1.27
CA LEU A 38 -7.70 7.57 -1.61
C LEU A 38 -9.22 7.69 -1.65
N ALA A 39 -9.90 6.62 -2.09
CA ALA A 39 -11.35 6.55 -2.13
C ALA A 39 -11.81 5.09 -2.10
N VAL A 40 -12.98 4.87 -1.53
CA VAL A 40 -13.70 3.59 -1.51
C VAL A 40 -15.13 3.83 -1.95
N LYS A 41 -15.64 2.98 -2.82
CA LYS A 41 -17.05 3.01 -3.27
C LYS A 41 -17.63 1.60 -3.15
N GLU A 42 -18.71 1.46 -2.39
CA GLU A 42 -19.46 0.22 -2.36
C GLU A 42 -20.12 -0.05 -3.72
N LEU A 43 -19.99 -1.28 -4.20
CA LEU A 43 -20.61 -1.78 -5.43
C LEU A 43 -21.74 -2.75 -5.09
N GLU A 44 -21.50 -3.64 -4.13
CA GLU A 44 -22.45 -4.64 -3.66
C GLU A 44 -22.32 -4.76 -2.14
N PRO A 45 -23.43 -4.69 -1.39
CA PRO A 45 -23.41 -4.91 0.07
C PRO A 45 -23.07 -6.38 0.38
N PRO A 46 -22.66 -6.68 1.63
CA PRO A 46 -22.47 -8.06 2.06
C PRO A 46 -23.82 -8.80 2.10
N ASP A 47 -23.75 -10.13 1.92
CA ASP A 47 -24.88 -11.00 2.16
C ASP A 47 -25.13 -11.21 3.68
N GLU A 48 -26.14 -12.02 4.03
CA GLU A 48 -26.52 -12.32 5.41
C GLU A 48 -25.38 -12.95 6.24
N GLN A 49 -24.41 -13.59 5.58
CA GLN A 49 -23.23 -14.19 6.18
C GLN A 49 -22.04 -13.21 6.29
N GLY A 50 -22.22 -11.96 5.80
CA GLY A 50 -21.16 -10.97 5.74
C GLY A 50 -20.13 -11.21 4.64
N LEU A 51 -20.47 -12.04 3.64
CA LEU A 51 -19.64 -12.37 2.48
C LEU A 51 -20.11 -11.59 1.24
N ASN A 52 -19.38 -11.75 0.16
CA ASN A 52 -19.69 -11.18 -1.16
C ASN A 52 -19.73 -9.65 -1.23
N GLN A 53 -19.46 -8.94 -0.13
CA GLN A 53 -19.31 -7.48 -0.20
C GLN A 53 -18.28 -7.14 -1.26
N ARG A 54 -18.65 -6.26 -2.19
CA ARG A 54 -17.76 -5.78 -3.23
C ARG A 54 -17.60 -4.26 -3.17
N VAL A 55 -16.35 -3.81 -3.13
CA VAL A 55 -16.02 -2.38 -3.11
C VAL A 55 -15.00 -2.06 -4.20
N ARG A 56 -15.13 -0.88 -4.79
CA ARG A 56 -14.13 -0.31 -5.70
C ARG A 56 -13.17 0.57 -4.91
N LEU A 57 -11.90 0.31 -5.09
CA LEU A 57 -10.82 0.97 -4.41
C LEU A 57 -10.01 1.83 -5.39
N HIS A 58 -9.71 3.05 -4.97
CA HIS A 58 -8.72 3.91 -5.62
C HIS A 58 -7.55 4.04 -4.65
N THR A 59 -6.41 3.46 -5.03
CA THR A 59 -5.24 3.34 -4.15
C THR A 59 -3.99 3.94 -4.76
N LYS A 60 -3.05 4.31 -3.90
CA LYS A 60 -1.69 4.68 -4.29
C LYS A 60 -0.68 4.17 -3.25
N GLY A 61 0.57 4.09 -3.63
CA GLY A 61 1.69 3.96 -2.71
C GLY A 61 2.56 5.21 -2.76
N TRP A 62 3.87 5.03 -2.51
CA TRP A 62 4.84 6.11 -2.67
C TRP A 62 5.29 6.32 -4.14
N LEU A 63 4.95 5.40 -5.05
CA LEU A 63 5.21 5.57 -6.48
C LEU A 63 4.20 6.55 -7.13
N PRO A 64 4.59 7.32 -8.16
CA PRO A 64 3.79 8.40 -8.72
C PRO A 64 2.70 7.89 -9.68
N TYR A 65 1.94 6.88 -9.27
CA TYR A 65 0.76 6.39 -9.99
C TYR A 65 -0.30 5.91 -9.01
N THR A 66 -1.52 5.78 -9.51
CA THR A 66 -2.64 5.24 -8.76
C THR A 66 -3.15 3.95 -9.39
N LEU A 67 -3.84 3.14 -8.60
CA LEU A 67 -4.43 1.88 -9.01
C LEU A 67 -5.92 1.88 -8.70
N ARG A 68 -6.71 1.28 -9.60
CA ARG A 68 -8.14 1.05 -9.42
C ARG A 68 -8.42 -0.43 -9.53
N TRP A 69 -9.03 -0.97 -8.49
CA TRP A 69 -9.34 -2.38 -8.41
C TRP A 69 -10.54 -2.61 -7.51
N ASP A 70 -11.23 -3.71 -7.75
CA ASP A 70 -12.36 -4.12 -6.94
C ASP A 70 -11.90 -5.20 -5.96
N LEU A 71 -12.35 -5.08 -4.71
CA LEU A 71 -12.19 -6.07 -3.67
C LEU A 71 -13.51 -6.77 -3.44
N ARG A 72 -13.52 -8.10 -3.36
CA ARG A 72 -14.65 -8.92 -2.95
C ARG A 72 -14.27 -9.77 -1.74
N VAL A 73 -15.08 -9.73 -0.69
CA VAL A 73 -14.93 -10.62 0.48
C VAL A 73 -15.39 -12.02 0.09
N THR A 74 -14.52 -13.03 0.22
CA THR A 74 -14.80 -14.40 -0.22
C THR A 74 -14.91 -15.41 0.92
N SER A 75 -14.35 -15.09 2.08
CA SER A 75 -14.39 -15.95 3.26
C SER A 75 -14.24 -15.11 4.53
N SER A 76 -14.91 -15.51 5.59
CA SER A 76 -14.80 -14.87 6.90
C SER A 76 -15.03 -15.88 8.02
N ARG A 77 -14.09 -15.93 8.98
CA ARG A 77 -14.24 -16.63 10.26
C ARG A 77 -13.80 -15.67 11.35
N TYR A 78 -14.77 -14.93 11.84
CA TYR A 78 -14.54 -13.90 12.86
C TYR A 78 -14.19 -14.51 14.22
N PRO A 79 -13.21 -13.94 14.96
CA PRO A 79 -12.37 -12.80 14.60
C PRO A 79 -11.03 -13.21 13.96
N GLU A 80 -10.83 -14.44 13.59
CA GLU A 80 -9.53 -15.06 13.34
C GLU A 80 -9.03 -14.87 11.90
N HIS A 81 -9.97 -14.74 10.95
CA HIS A 81 -9.58 -14.80 9.52
C HIS A 81 -10.63 -14.14 8.62
N PHE A 82 -10.17 -13.52 7.53
CA PHE A 82 -10.98 -13.25 6.35
C PHE A 82 -10.12 -13.24 5.07
N ALA A 83 -10.77 -13.55 3.95
CA ALA A 83 -10.12 -13.57 2.65
C ALA A 83 -10.85 -12.66 1.66
N ILE A 84 -10.09 -12.15 0.72
CA ILE A 84 -10.57 -11.29 -0.35
C ILE A 84 -10.04 -11.74 -1.70
N GLU A 85 -10.80 -11.44 -2.74
CA GLU A 85 -10.34 -11.45 -4.14
C GLU A 85 -10.21 -10.02 -4.65
N ALA A 86 -9.19 -9.82 -5.50
CA ALA A 86 -8.93 -8.58 -6.20
C ALA A 86 -9.12 -8.75 -7.70
N THR A 87 -9.75 -7.77 -8.35
CA THR A 87 -9.89 -7.68 -9.81
C THR A 87 -9.67 -6.24 -10.29
N GLY A 88 -9.17 -6.05 -11.50
CA GLY A 88 -8.84 -4.73 -12.05
C GLY A 88 -7.34 -4.56 -12.26
N ASP A 89 -6.75 -3.42 -11.81
CA ASP A 89 -5.31 -3.19 -11.91
C ASP A 89 -4.48 -4.22 -11.12
N PHE A 90 -5.07 -4.84 -10.10
CA PHE A 90 -4.60 -6.05 -9.44
C PHE A 90 -5.58 -7.20 -9.68
N VAL A 91 -5.03 -8.40 -9.86
CA VAL A 91 -5.81 -9.65 -9.90
C VAL A 91 -5.14 -10.64 -8.96
N GLY A 92 -5.90 -11.20 -8.04
CA GLY A 92 -5.36 -12.17 -7.08
C GLY A 92 -6.20 -12.29 -5.82
N ARG A 93 -5.55 -12.69 -4.72
CA ARG A 93 -6.21 -12.92 -3.44
C ARG A 93 -5.38 -12.43 -2.27
N GLY A 94 -6.06 -12.00 -1.23
CA GLY A 94 -5.49 -11.64 0.05
C GLY A 94 -6.13 -12.40 1.19
N VAL A 95 -5.33 -12.79 2.17
CA VAL A 95 -5.82 -13.48 3.38
C VAL A 95 -5.26 -12.78 4.59
N TRP A 96 -6.13 -12.30 5.46
CA TRP A 96 -5.79 -11.85 6.80
C TRP A 96 -6.00 -12.97 7.80
N THR A 97 -5.03 -13.19 8.67
CA THR A 97 -5.10 -14.10 9.82
C THR A 97 -4.68 -13.36 11.07
N PHE A 98 -5.44 -13.51 12.14
CA PHE A 98 -5.22 -12.84 13.41
C PHE A 98 -4.94 -13.87 14.52
N THR A 99 -3.81 -13.71 15.19
CA THR A 99 -3.41 -14.59 16.31
C THR A 99 -3.12 -13.76 17.53
N GLN A 100 -3.77 -14.09 18.65
CA GLN A 100 -3.52 -13.44 19.93
C GLN A 100 -2.16 -13.91 20.50
N ASP A 101 -1.36 -12.95 20.98
CA ASP A 101 -0.07 -13.21 21.62
C ASP A 101 0.06 -12.29 22.86
N GLY A 102 -0.41 -12.78 23.99
CA GLY A 102 -0.54 -11.98 25.21
C GLY A 102 -1.45 -10.77 25.00
N GLY A 103 -0.96 -9.57 25.28
CA GLY A 103 -1.68 -8.32 25.02
C GLY A 103 -1.61 -7.82 23.57
N PHE A 104 -0.95 -8.55 22.68
CA PHE A 104 -0.75 -8.17 21.27
C PHE A 104 -1.48 -9.12 20.34
N VAL A 105 -1.76 -8.62 19.15
CA VAL A 105 -2.27 -9.40 18.00
C VAL A 105 -1.21 -9.40 16.91
N ASN A 106 -0.88 -10.58 16.40
CA ASN A 106 -0.14 -10.75 15.17
C ASN A 106 -1.16 -10.83 14.02
N ALA A 107 -1.27 -9.76 13.24
CA ALA A 107 -2.13 -9.68 12.06
C ALA A 107 -1.28 -9.94 10.82
N THR A 108 -1.42 -11.12 10.24
CA THR A 108 -0.65 -11.57 9.08
C THR A 108 -1.49 -11.43 7.81
N TYR A 109 -0.94 -10.75 6.82
CA TYR A 109 -1.52 -10.61 5.48
C TYR A 109 -0.71 -11.39 4.46
N ASP A 110 -1.30 -12.45 3.91
CA ASP A 110 -0.79 -13.20 2.75
C ASP A 110 -1.43 -12.60 1.49
N TRP A 111 -0.65 -11.90 0.68
CA TRP A 111 -1.10 -11.18 -0.51
C TRP A 111 -0.46 -11.76 -1.75
N ARG A 112 -1.26 -12.43 -2.59
CA ARG A 112 -0.83 -13.04 -3.86
C ARG A 112 -1.55 -12.38 -5.00
N ILE A 113 -0.80 -11.63 -5.81
CA ILE A 113 -1.37 -10.82 -6.88
C ILE A 113 -0.55 -10.89 -8.15
N ARG A 114 -1.24 -10.56 -9.22
CA ARG A 114 -0.68 -10.23 -10.51
C ARG A 114 -1.07 -8.79 -10.85
N ALA A 115 -0.09 -7.98 -11.26
CA ALA A 115 -0.34 -6.63 -11.74
C ALA A 115 -0.78 -6.68 -13.20
N GLU A 116 -1.97 -6.14 -13.50
CA GLU A 116 -2.54 -6.16 -14.84
C GLU A 116 -2.34 -4.84 -15.61
N LYS A 117 -1.90 -3.78 -14.94
CA LYS A 117 -1.64 -2.50 -15.58
C LYS A 117 -0.51 -2.61 -16.62
N PRO A 118 -0.73 -2.23 -17.90
CA PRO A 118 0.22 -2.48 -18.98
C PRO A 118 1.63 -1.95 -18.71
N LEU A 119 1.76 -0.76 -18.12
CA LEU A 119 3.04 -0.17 -17.75
C LEU A 119 3.84 -1.06 -16.79
N LEU A 120 3.17 -1.68 -15.82
CA LEU A 120 3.81 -2.55 -14.83
C LEU A 120 4.24 -3.89 -15.44
N LYS A 121 3.53 -4.37 -16.48
CA LYS A 121 3.88 -5.61 -17.21
C LYS A 121 5.16 -5.44 -18.05
N VAL A 122 5.29 -4.33 -18.74
CA VAL A 122 6.45 -4.09 -19.66
C VAL A 122 7.75 -3.88 -18.90
N LEU A 123 7.69 -3.25 -17.73
CA LEU A 123 8.87 -2.87 -16.94
C LEU A 123 9.17 -3.85 -15.80
N GLU A 124 8.54 -5.01 -15.78
CA GLU A 124 8.54 -5.96 -14.65
C GLU A 124 9.92 -6.26 -14.04
N PRO A 125 10.93 -6.70 -14.77
CA PRO A 125 12.21 -7.10 -14.15
C PRO A 125 12.90 -5.95 -13.41
N LEU A 126 12.76 -4.74 -13.95
CA LEU A 126 13.34 -3.52 -13.39
C LEU A 126 12.50 -2.97 -12.23
N MET A 127 11.16 -3.13 -12.32
CA MET A 127 10.20 -2.55 -11.38
C MET A 127 9.95 -3.42 -10.15
N ARG A 128 10.29 -4.70 -10.19
CA ARG A 128 10.00 -5.63 -9.08
C ARG A 128 10.50 -5.15 -7.72
N PRO A 129 11.78 -4.76 -7.54
CA PRO A 129 12.26 -4.26 -6.25
C PRO A 129 11.57 -2.95 -5.81
N LEU A 130 11.17 -2.10 -6.77
CA LEU A 130 10.41 -0.88 -6.48
C LEU A 130 8.99 -1.18 -6.03
N LEU A 131 8.32 -2.16 -6.66
CA LEU A 131 6.98 -2.60 -6.27
C LEU A 131 6.99 -3.27 -4.89
N GLU A 132 8.00 -4.07 -4.60
CA GLU A 132 8.21 -4.65 -3.27
C GLU A 132 8.47 -3.58 -2.20
N ALA A 133 9.30 -2.58 -2.49
CA ALA A 133 9.54 -1.46 -1.60
C ALA A 133 8.26 -0.61 -1.39
N ASN A 134 7.48 -0.40 -2.46
CA ASN A 134 6.20 0.29 -2.41
C ASN A 134 5.18 -0.45 -1.54
N HIS A 135 5.12 -1.78 -1.65
CA HIS A 135 4.26 -2.61 -0.81
C HIS A 135 4.69 -2.53 0.67
N ARG A 136 5.99 -2.71 0.97
CA ARG A 136 6.49 -2.57 2.35
C ARG A 136 6.18 -1.21 2.96
N TRP A 137 6.34 -0.14 2.19
CA TRP A 137 5.98 1.20 2.62
C TRP A 137 4.47 1.30 2.92
N ALA A 138 3.62 0.84 2.01
CA ALA A 138 2.17 0.86 2.18
C ALA A 138 1.75 0.11 3.45
N MET A 139 2.29 -1.09 3.66
CA MET A 139 1.99 -1.90 4.85
C MET A 139 2.46 -1.24 6.14
N LYS A 140 3.63 -0.57 6.14
CA LYS A 140 4.10 0.19 7.30
C LYS A 140 3.14 1.34 7.64
N GLN A 141 2.68 2.10 6.64
CA GLN A 141 1.69 3.16 6.86
C GLN A 141 0.37 2.59 7.41
N GLY A 142 -0.03 1.40 6.96
CA GLY A 142 -1.22 0.70 7.45
C GLY A 142 -1.10 0.28 8.91
N GLU A 143 0.04 -0.26 9.31
CA GLU A 143 0.27 -0.65 10.71
C GLU A 143 0.21 0.55 11.65
N GLU A 144 0.85 1.66 11.29
CA GLU A 144 0.82 2.92 12.04
C GLU A 144 -0.62 3.48 12.13
N SER A 145 -1.34 3.47 11.01
CA SER A 145 -2.73 3.92 10.93
C SER A 145 -3.66 3.05 11.78
N LEU A 146 -3.48 1.72 11.76
CA LEU A 146 -4.26 0.79 12.57
C LEU A 146 -4.07 1.04 14.08
N LYS A 147 -2.82 1.24 14.52
CA LYS A 147 -2.51 1.58 15.92
C LYS A 147 -3.26 2.84 16.37
N LEU A 148 -3.25 3.89 15.54
CA LEU A 148 -3.97 5.13 15.82
C LEU A 148 -5.49 4.94 15.82
N GLU A 149 -6.03 4.14 14.89
CA GLU A 149 -7.46 3.85 14.82
C GLU A 149 -7.94 3.06 16.06
N LEU A 150 -7.16 2.10 16.54
CA LEU A 150 -7.47 1.37 17.76
C LEU A 150 -7.48 2.29 18.98
N LEU A 151 -6.54 3.25 19.07
CA LEU A 151 -6.55 4.26 20.12
C LEU A 151 -7.81 5.13 20.06
N ARG A 152 -8.22 5.57 18.87
CA ARG A 152 -9.46 6.35 18.67
C ARG A 152 -10.69 5.58 19.10
N ARG A 153 -10.80 4.31 18.73
CA ARG A 153 -11.96 3.47 19.08
C ARG A 153 -12.06 3.20 20.58
N ARG A 154 -10.93 3.23 21.28
CA ARG A 154 -10.87 3.06 22.76
C ARG A 154 -11.11 4.36 23.53
N ALA A 155 -11.02 5.51 22.88
CA ALA A 155 -11.26 6.79 23.53
C ALA A 155 -12.70 6.89 24.01
N THR A 156 -12.87 7.13 25.33
CA THR A 156 -14.19 7.21 25.99
C THR A 156 -14.70 8.64 26.10
N THR A 157 -13.86 9.63 25.79
CA THR A 157 -14.20 11.06 25.81
C THR A 157 -13.90 11.72 24.47
N PRO A 158 -14.64 12.81 24.12
CA PRO A 158 -14.35 13.58 22.90
C PRO A 158 -12.94 14.19 22.88
N GLU A 159 -12.40 14.54 24.04
CA GLU A 159 -11.04 15.05 24.18
C GLU A 159 -10.03 13.94 23.86
N GLY A 160 -10.14 12.77 24.50
CA GLY A 160 -9.29 11.62 24.23
C GLY A 160 -9.31 11.19 22.75
N TYR A 161 -10.45 11.30 22.07
CA TYR A 161 -10.55 11.07 20.62
C TYR A 161 -9.74 12.11 19.81
N ARG A 162 -9.78 13.39 20.19
CA ARG A 162 -9.07 14.48 19.51
C ARG A 162 -7.56 14.44 19.77
N ASP A 163 -7.14 13.92 20.91
CA ASP A 163 -5.71 13.81 21.28
C ASP A 163 -4.98 12.74 20.46
N VAL A 164 -5.69 11.80 19.81
CA VAL A 164 -5.06 10.83 18.92
C VAL A 164 -4.64 11.53 17.61
N PRO A 165 -3.36 11.50 17.24
CA PRO A 165 -2.88 12.12 16.01
C PRO A 165 -3.61 11.60 14.77
N PRO A 166 -3.76 12.40 13.71
CA PRO A 166 -4.32 11.91 12.45
C PRO A 166 -3.45 10.79 11.87
N PRO A 167 -4.05 9.83 11.11
CA PRO A 167 -3.26 8.81 10.42
C PRO A 167 -2.36 9.45 9.36
N PRO A 168 -1.24 8.81 9.00
CA PRO A 168 -0.40 9.25 7.90
C PRO A 168 -1.20 9.48 6.62
N GLY A 169 -1.03 10.64 6.01
CA GLY A 169 -1.69 11.00 4.75
C GLY A 169 -0.96 10.46 3.51
N PRO A 170 -1.56 10.61 2.32
CA PRO A 170 -0.91 10.27 1.06
C PRO A 170 0.30 11.18 0.80
N ILE A 171 1.31 10.64 0.11
CA ILE A 171 2.47 11.45 -0.28
C ILE A 171 2.02 12.58 -1.22
N ASP A 172 2.36 13.80 -0.84
CA ASP A 172 2.21 14.97 -1.70
C ASP A 172 3.45 15.13 -2.57
N TYR A 173 3.31 14.78 -3.85
CA TYR A 173 4.40 14.91 -4.82
C TYR A 173 4.70 16.35 -5.20
N ALA A 174 3.78 17.30 -5.00
CA ALA A 174 4.07 18.70 -5.21
C ALA A 174 5.11 19.20 -4.20
N ALA A 175 5.01 18.73 -2.95
CA ALA A 175 6.01 19.01 -1.92
C ALA A 175 7.34 18.25 -2.16
N VAL A 176 7.28 17.04 -2.73
CA VAL A 176 8.46 16.20 -3.02
C VAL A 176 9.08 16.53 -4.38
N GLY A 177 8.29 17.02 -5.34
CA GLY A 177 8.71 17.29 -6.73
C GLY A 177 9.80 18.34 -6.85
N ILE A 178 9.89 19.27 -5.92
CA ILE A 178 10.98 20.27 -5.85
C ILE A 178 12.33 19.56 -5.58
N VAL A 179 12.34 18.49 -4.82
CA VAL A 179 13.56 17.74 -4.47
C VAL A 179 13.94 16.73 -5.56
N ALA A 180 12.96 16.02 -6.13
CA ALA A 180 13.20 14.98 -7.15
C ALA A 180 13.55 15.58 -8.53
N GLY A 181 12.93 16.70 -8.92
CA GLY A 181 13.25 17.41 -10.16
C GLY A 181 14.70 17.93 -10.18
N ALA A 182 15.21 18.44 -9.07
CA ALA A 182 16.59 18.86 -8.94
C ALA A 182 17.59 17.68 -9.03
N GLY A 183 17.24 16.50 -8.47
CA GLY A 183 18.08 15.31 -8.52
C GLY A 183 18.18 14.69 -9.93
N VAL A 184 17.10 14.62 -10.68
CA VAL A 184 17.08 14.08 -12.06
C VAL A 184 17.79 15.01 -13.02
N LEU A 185 17.63 16.34 -12.89
CA LEU A 185 18.37 17.32 -13.70
C LEU A 185 19.87 17.28 -13.40
N ALA A 186 20.28 17.14 -12.14
CA ALA A 186 21.69 17.03 -11.76
C ALA A 186 22.34 15.73 -12.31
N ALA A 187 21.64 14.60 -12.23
CA ALA A 187 22.10 13.31 -12.76
C ALA A 187 22.17 13.34 -14.31
N GLY A 188 21.17 13.92 -14.97
CA GLY A 188 21.14 14.09 -16.44
C GLY A 188 22.26 14.99 -16.96
N LEU A 189 22.50 16.13 -16.30
CA LEU A 189 23.61 17.04 -16.63
C LEU A 189 24.97 16.40 -16.37
N GLY A 190 25.14 15.69 -15.25
CA GLY A 190 26.36 14.92 -14.94
C GLY A 190 26.66 13.86 -16.00
N TYR A 191 25.64 13.12 -16.45
CA TYR A 191 25.80 12.12 -17.52
C TYR A 191 26.19 12.73 -18.87
N LEU A 192 25.59 13.87 -19.27
CA LEU A 192 25.91 14.57 -20.51
C LEU A 192 27.33 15.13 -20.49
N VAL A 193 27.78 15.69 -19.38
CA VAL A 193 29.15 16.21 -19.20
C VAL A 193 30.18 15.07 -19.29
N LEU A 194 29.94 13.94 -18.64
CA LEU A 194 30.82 12.76 -18.70
C LEU A 194 30.87 12.15 -20.11
N ARG A 195 29.74 12.11 -20.80
CA ARG A 195 29.67 11.63 -22.19
C ARG A 195 30.39 12.57 -23.16
N GLY A 196 30.29 13.88 -22.95
CA GLY A 196 31.01 14.90 -23.73
C GLY A 196 32.54 14.82 -23.55
N ARG A 197 33.01 14.61 -22.31
CA ARG A 197 34.44 14.41 -22.01
C ARG A 197 35.01 13.14 -22.63
N ARG A 198 34.28 12.03 -22.60
CA ARG A 198 34.68 10.75 -23.22
C ARG A 198 34.76 10.87 -24.75
N ARG A 199 33.88 11.63 -25.41
CA ARG A 199 33.93 11.89 -26.85
C ARG A 199 35.14 12.75 -27.24
N ARG A 200 35.47 13.79 -26.47
CA ARG A 200 36.66 14.64 -26.69
C ARG A 200 37.95 13.86 -26.50
N ALA A 201 38.03 12.99 -25.47
CA ALA A 201 39.22 12.16 -25.24
C ALA A 201 39.43 11.10 -26.34
N ARG A 202 38.37 10.58 -26.95
CA ARG A 202 38.48 9.66 -28.10
C ARG A 202 38.93 10.37 -29.39
N ARG A 203 38.47 11.62 -29.65
CA ARG A 203 38.96 12.41 -30.81
C ARG A 203 40.42 12.77 -30.67
N ALA A 204 40.87 13.20 -29.51
CA ALA A 204 42.29 13.52 -29.27
C ALA A 204 43.25 12.32 -29.37
N ARG A 205 42.74 11.06 -29.28
CA ARG A 205 43.54 9.86 -29.52
C ARG A 205 43.59 9.39 -30.96
N SER A 206 42.66 9.86 -31.81
CA SER A 206 42.58 9.53 -33.25
C SER A 206 43.41 10.49 -34.12
N GLU A 207 43.90 11.58 -33.57
CA GLU A 207 44.67 12.61 -34.24
C GLU A 207 46.16 12.57 -33.87
N ARG A 208 46.62 11.52 -33.18
CA ARG A 208 48.03 11.17 -32.96
C ARG A 208 48.35 9.81 -33.60
#